data_bb66bfc28641d6d98dc56802c8fef9e6
#
_entry.id   bb66bfc28641d6d98dc56802c8fef9e6
#
_cell.length_a   1.000
_cell.length_b   1.000
_cell.length_c   1.000
_cell.angle_alpha   90.00
_cell.angle_beta   90.00
_cell.angle_gamma   90.00
#
_symmetry.space_group_name_H-M   'P 1'
#
loop_
_entity.id
_entity.type
_entity.pdbx_description
1 polymer ?
#
loop_
_entity_poly.entity_id
_entity_poly.type
_entity_poly.pdbx_seq_one_letter_code
_entity_poly.pdbx_strand_id
1 'polypeptide(L)' 'MKSKIYLPQFDISADVEIFGNKLRVRYEGNENFPKRLKVKEQYFVVIDGKETTMVLERKAIGSWQFSLQL' A
#
# COMPACT_ATOMS: atom_id res chain seq x y z
N MET A 1 -12.28 -0.21 -5.38
CA MET A 1 -12.45 -1.61 -4.89
C MET A 1 -11.68 -1.78 -3.61
N LYS A 2 -12.31 -2.33 -2.61
CA LYS A 2 -11.64 -2.62 -1.33
C LYS A 2 -10.94 -3.96 -1.42
N SER A 3 -9.72 -4.03 -0.90
CA SER A 3 -8.94 -5.25 -0.93
C SER A 3 -8.03 -5.30 0.30
N LYS A 4 -7.45 -6.47 0.52
CA LYS A 4 -6.46 -6.65 1.58
C LYS A 4 -5.12 -6.98 0.93
N ILE A 5 -4.08 -6.31 1.39
CA ILE A 5 -2.73 -6.53 0.89
C ILE A 5 -1.83 -7.02 2.02
N TYR A 6 -0.72 -7.65 1.63
CA TYR A 6 0.31 -8.08 2.54
C TYR A 6 1.65 -7.51 2.09
N LEU A 7 2.41 -6.94 3.01
CA LEU A 7 3.73 -6.40 2.74
C LEU A 7 4.78 -7.34 3.34
N PRO A 8 5.44 -8.17 2.51
CA PRO A 8 6.40 -9.15 3.02
C PRO A 8 7.58 -8.53 3.77
N GLN A 9 8.01 -7.34 3.35
CA GLN A 9 9.16 -6.66 3.96
C GLN A 9 8.90 -6.26 5.41
N PHE A 10 7.64 -6.11 5.78
CA PHE A 10 7.26 -5.64 7.11
C PHE A 10 6.40 -6.65 7.86
N ASP A 11 6.01 -7.74 7.20
CA ASP A 11 5.10 -8.75 7.76
C ASP A 11 3.81 -8.11 8.28
N ILE A 12 3.20 -7.28 7.44
CA ILE A 12 2.00 -6.51 7.80
C ILE A 12 0.95 -6.69 6.72
N SER A 13 -0.30 -6.88 7.15
CA SER A 13 -1.48 -6.85 6.27
C SER A 13 -2.20 -5.52 6.47
N ALA A 14 -2.81 -5.03 5.41
CA ALA A 14 -3.56 -3.78 5.46
C ALA A 14 -4.79 -3.85 4.59
N ASP A 15 -5.82 -3.11 4.98
CA ASP A 15 -7.01 -2.93 4.17
C ASP A 15 -6.82 -1.68 3.31
N VAL A 16 -7.05 -1.83 2.02
CA VAL A 16 -6.75 -0.77 1.05
C VAL A 16 -7.89 -0.58 0.08
N GLU A 17 -7.84 0.53 -0.64
CA GLU A 17 -8.71 0.80 -1.78
C GLU A 17 -7.86 0.81 -3.04
N ILE A 18 -8.32 0.14 -4.08
CA ILE A 18 -7.61 0.06 -5.36
C ILE A 18 -8.46 0.67 -6.45
N PHE A 19 -7.88 1.62 -7.19
CA PHE A 19 -8.52 2.30 -8.31
C PHE A 19 -7.59 2.24 -9.51
N GLY A 20 -7.89 1.34 -10.46
CA GLY A 20 -7.00 1.12 -11.59
C GLY A 20 -5.63 0.64 -11.12
N ASN A 21 -4.59 1.41 -11.40
CA ASN A 21 -3.24 1.11 -10.93
C ASN A 21 -2.85 1.90 -9.68
N LYS A 22 -3.81 2.53 -9.02
CA LYS A 22 -3.56 3.30 -7.80
C LYS A 22 -4.08 2.55 -6.59
N LEU A 23 -3.36 2.66 -5.50
CA LEU A 23 -3.69 2.01 -4.24
C LEU A 23 -3.63 3.04 -3.13
N ARG A 24 -4.68 3.07 -2.31
CA ARG A 24 -4.75 4.01 -1.19
C ARG A 24 -4.83 3.23 0.12
N VAL A 25 -3.95 3.58 1.05
CA VAL A 25 -3.98 3.05 2.41
C VAL A 25 -4.41 4.16 3.35
N ARG A 26 -5.53 3.97 4.04
CA ARG A 26 -5.98 4.92 5.05
C ARG A 26 -5.36 4.57 6.39
N TYR A 27 -4.95 5.57 7.16
CA TYR A 27 -4.42 5.34 8.50
C TYR A 27 -5.47 4.72 9.41
N GLU A 28 -6.70 5.19 9.30
CA GLU A 28 -7.79 4.66 10.09
C GLU A 28 -8.03 3.20 9.75
N GLY A 29 -7.96 2.33 10.75
CA GLY A 29 -8.09 0.89 10.56
C GLY A 29 -6.78 0.19 10.18
N ASN A 30 -5.70 0.94 9.93
CA ASN A 30 -4.39 0.40 9.54
C ASN A 30 -3.28 0.99 10.40
N GLU A 31 -3.49 1.02 11.70
CA GLU A 31 -2.53 1.65 12.62
C GLU A 31 -1.17 0.97 12.62
N ASN A 32 -1.12 -0.30 12.22
CA ASN A 32 0.15 -1.05 12.14
C ASN A 32 0.91 -0.80 10.85
N PHE A 33 0.32 -0.08 9.90
CA PHE A 33 0.98 0.18 8.63
C PHE A 33 2.25 1.01 8.85
N PRO A 34 3.37 0.68 8.17
CA PRO A 34 4.62 1.40 8.40
C PRO A 34 4.49 2.88 8.01
N LYS A 35 4.93 3.76 8.89
CA LYS A 35 4.82 5.20 8.67
C LYS A 35 6.11 5.83 8.18
N ARG A 36 7.17 5.02 8.03
CA ARG A 36 8.49 5.51 7.62
C ARG A 36 8.80 5.25 6.15
N LEU A 37 7.79 4.94 5.36
CA LEU A 37 7.99 4.72 3.94
C LEU A 37 8.35 6.03 3.26
N LYS A 38 9.21 5.94 2.25
CA LYS A 38 9.71 7.11 1.53
C LYS A 38 9.00 7.26 0.20
N VAL A 39 8.66 8.50 -0.14
CA VAL A 39 8.08 8.83 -1.44
C VAL A 39 9.06 8.43 -2.55
N LYS A 40 8.51 7.84 -3.61
CA LYS A 40 9.23 7.36 -4.80
C LYS A 40 10.05 6.09 -4.60
N GLU A 41 9.98 5.47 -3.44
CA GLU A 41 10.59 4.17 -3.24
C GLU A 41 9.64 3.05 -3.59
N GLN A 42 10.20 1.93 -4.06
CA GLN A 42 9.46 0.73 -4.40
C GLN A 42 9.32 -0.19 -3.20
N TYR A 43 8.16 -0.80 -3.08
CA TYR A 43 7.90 -1.80 -2.03
C TYR A 43 7.22 -3.01 -2.65
N PHE A 44 7.51 -4.19 -2.11
CA PHE A 44 6.83 -5.40 -2.53
C PHE A 44 5.47 -5.49 -1.84
N VAL A 45 4.50 -5.98 -2.58
CA VAL A 45 3.15 -6.15 -2.06
C VAL A 45 2.52 -7.39 -2.67
N VAL A 46 1.75 -8.11 -1.86
CA VAL A 46 0.98 -9.26 -2.32
C VAL A 46 -0.49 -8.87 -2.31
N ILE A 47 -1.14 -8.95 -3.46
CA ILE A 47 -2.55 -8.61 -3.65
C ILE A 47 -3.24 -9.85 -4.22
N ASP A 48 -4.24 -10.37 -3.49
CA ASP A 48 -4.98 -11.56 -3.91
C ASP A 48 -4.05 -12.73 -4.28
N GLY A 49 -3.02 -12.93 -3.47
CA GLY A 49 -2.08 -14.01 -3.68
C GLY A 49 -1.03 -13.75 -4.76
N LYS A 50 -1.08 -12.61 -5.42
CA LYS A 50 -0.12 -12.25 -6.46
C LYS A 50 0.86 -11.21 -5.96
N GLU A 51 2.14 -11.48 -6.16
CA GLU A 51 3.20 -10.56 -5.78
C GLU A 51 3.41 -9.52 -6.88
N THR A 52 3.48 -8.26 -6.47
CA THR A 52 3.80 -7.16 -7.37
C THR A 52 4.59 -6.11 -6.60
N THR A 53 4.92 -5.02 -7.26
CA THR A 53 5.58 -3.89 -6.61
C THR A 53 4.71 -2.66 -6.67
N MET A 54 4.90 -1.78 -5.70
CA MET A 54 4.23 -0.50 -5.67
C MET A 54 5.22 0.59 -5.31
N VAL A 55 4.96 1.80 -5.79
CA VAL A 55 5.78 2.97 -5.50
C VAL A 55 4.94 3.95 -4.72
N LEU A 56 5.47 4.44 -3.61
CA LEU A 56 4.80 5.45 -2.82
C LEU A 56 4.84 6.77 -3.58
N GLU A 57 3.68 7.29 -3.97
CA GLU A 57 3.60 8.53 -4.74
C GLU A 57 3.47 9.76 -3.86
N ARG A 58 2.65 9.67 -2.81
CA ARG A 58 2.50 10.80 -1.90
C ARG A 58 1.92 10.36 -0.56
N LYS A 59 2.28 11.13 0.44
CA LYS A 59 1.72 11.00 1.78
C LYS A 59 0.75 12.16 1.99
N ALA A 60 -0.53 11.84 2.17
CA ALA A 60 -1.54 12.84 2.48
C ALA A 60 -1.92 12.73 3.95
N ILE A 61 -2.65 13.72 4.43
CA ILE A 61 -3.17 13.65 5.79
C ILE A 61 -4.18 12.50 5.84
N GLY A 62 -3.90 11.50 6.68
CA GLY A 62 -4.81 10.38 6.89
C GLY A 62 -4.77 9.29 5.87
N SER A 63 -3.95 9.40 4.82
CA SER A 63 -3.82 8.34 3.83
C SER A 63 -2.51 8.42 3.05
N TRP A 64 -2.11 7.30 2.48
CA TRP A 64 -0.94 7.19 1.62
C TRP A 64 -1.38 6.66 0.26
N GLN A 65 -0.82 7.20 -0.81
CA GLN A 65 -1.14 6.78 -2.17
C GLN A 65 0.06 6.13 -2.83
N PHE A 66 -0.19 4.97 -3.43
CA PHE A 66 0.82 4.20 -4.14
C PHE A 66 0.40 3.99 -5.58
N SER A 67 1.39 3.78 -6.44
CA SER A 67 1.18 3.38 -7.83
C SER A 67 1.61 1.93 -7.98
N LEU A 68 0.73 1.08 -8.50
CA LEU A 68 1.05 -0.33 -8.72
C LEU A 68 1.86 -0.48 -10.01
N GLN A 69 2.86 -1.32 -9.94
CA GLN A 69 3.70 -1.66 -11.09
C GLN A 69 3.17 -2.96 -11.71
N LEU A 70 2.19 -2.80 -12.58
CA LEU A 70 1.54 -3.94 -13.22
C LEU A 70 2.21 -4.35 -14.54
#